data_2e6127ceaeb59f66fb98bdda0edcae43
#
_entry.id   2e6127ceaeb59f66fb98bdda0edcae43
#
_cell.length_a   1.000
_cell.length_b   1.000
_cell.length_c   1.000
_cell.angle_alpha   90.00
_cell.angle_beta   90.00
_cell.angle_gamma   90.00
#
_symmetry.space_group_name_H-M   'P 1'
#
loop_
_entity.id
_entity.type
_entity.pdbx_description
1 polymer ?
#
loop_
_entity_poly.entity_id
_entity_poly.type
_entity_poly.pdbx_seq_one_letter_code
_entity_poly.pdbx_strand_id
1 'polypeptide(L)'
;MKKHNIVKVVLITMLVFLLLTWILPAAYYSGQYTEQGRVQMGLFDLFNYPLTALSYFGYVSFFIILVGGFYGVLYKIPAYRTFLDKIVTKVQGKEKIVISTIIVLLALAVSICGLQIGLALFIPFIVSLILLMGYDKIVAALVTVGSMAVGLIGSTYAYANVGVLESSLGLKFDYEIGVRFIILLVGVILVIFNTLMYIKKNASNIKIEKKTIKKADEKVATKVEVENKATNSKKTTTKQKTSSNKNTTTKKSTTKTTKTTKSRKNDNKAALKDEDIIVVKESFESNELVPNTVDSKHKIWPIVTGFVVLFVLMILAFISWGEQGFNVSIFDDATKGVLEFKLFGFELFGKLLGTVNSFGNWTLMEMVFPIVLVILLIALIYKVKLSDVFDGFAEGSKKALLPAFVALLVYTGLVIVTYHPFQLVIYKNILGWFKGFNIATTSIVAILASLFNADASYVFQSVVPYFTSVITNVDNYSIAGIIFQAMYGLTMLIAPTSLILVGILSYLKVSYKEWLKTIWKLLLELFIILLIIFMILTLI
;
A
#
# COMPACT_ATOMS: atom_id res chain seq x y z
N MET A 1 -6.24 19.96 -10.90
CA MET A 1 -5.10 19.30 -11.60
C MET A 1 -4.17 18.44 -10.73
N LYS A 2 -4.31 18.41 -9.39
CA LYS A 2 -3.44 17.61 -8.47
C LYS A 2 -3.85 16.11 -8.34
N LYS A 3 -5.07 15.73 -8.75
CA LYS A 3 -5.72 14.46 -8.40
C LYS A 3 -5.14 13.19 -9.07
N HIS A 4 -4.35 13.30 -10.15
CA HIS A 4 -3.84 12.15 -10.93
C HIS A 4 -2.33 12.19 -11.19
N ASN A 5 -1.56 12.79 -10.27
CA ASN A 5 -0.11 12.97 -10.47
C ASN A 5 0.62 11.62 -10.54
N ILE A 6 0.22 10.62 -9.73
CA ILE A 6 0.84 9.29 -9.70
C ILE A 6 0.63 8.56 -11.03
N VAL A 7 -0.60 8.53 -11.55
CA VAL A 7 -0.90 7.92 -12.87
C VAL A 7 -0.03 8.51 -13.96
N LYS A 8 0.13 9.85 -13.98
CA LYS A 8 1.01 10.51 -14.95
C LYS A 8 2.46 10.07 -14.83
N VAL A 9 2.97 9.93 -13.60
CA VAL A 9 4.35 9.49 -13.38
C VAL A 9 4.55 8.07 -13.90
N VAL A 10 3.63 7.14 -13.59
CA VAL A 10 3.72 5.76 -14.09
C VAL A 10 3.60 5.71 -15.62
N LEU A 11 2.67 6.47 -16.22
CA LEU A 11 2.54 6.55 -17.68
C LEU A 11 3.79 7.13 -18.35
N ILE A 12 4.42 8.16 -17.76
CA ILE A 12 5.68 8.70 -18.26
C ILE A 12 6.78 7.64 -18.17
N THR A 13 6.84 6.86 -17.10
CA THR A 13 7.81 5.75 -16.97
C THR A 13 7.59 4.69 -18.05
N MET A 14 6.34 4.31 -18.32
CA MET A 14 6.04 3.40 -19.44
C MET A 14 6.45 3.97 -20.79
N LEU A 15 6.25 5.28 -21.00
CA LEU A 15 6.71 5.97 -22.22
C LEU A 15 8.23 5.94 -22.33
N VAL A 16 8.95 6.13 -21.22
CA VAL A 16 10.42 5.98 -21.20
C VAL A 16 10.82 4.56 -21.57
N PHE A 17 10.15 3.53 -21.03
CA PHE A 17 10.43 2.14 -21.41
C PHE A 17 10.18 1.90 -22.90
N LEU A 18 9.06 2.40 -23.44
CA LEU A 18 8.79 2.35 -24.87
C LEU A 18 9.93 2.97 -25.68
N LEU A 19 10.37 4.17 -25.33
CA LEU A 19 11.49 4.83 -26.03
C LEU A 19 12.80 4.03 -25.94
N LEU A 20 13.07 3.40 -24.78
CA LEU A 20 14.25 2.56 -24.61
C LEU A 20 14.22 1.33 -25.55
N THR A 21 13.05 0.73 -25.81
CA THR A 21 12.93 -0.39 -26.78
C THR A 21 13.26 0.02 -28.22
N TRP A 22 13.14 1.30 -28.57
CA TRP A 22 13.51 1.85 -29.88
C TRP A 22 14.99 2.20 -30.01
N ILE A 23 15.63 2.53 -28.87
CA ILE A 23 17.02 2.98 -28.85
C ILE A 23 17.96 1.80 -28.63
N LEU A 24 17.67 0.93 -27.68
CA LEU A 24 18.54 -0.15 -27.25
C LEU A 24 18.17 -1.47 -27.94
N PRO A 25 19.16 -2.32 -28.25
CA PRO A 25 18.87 -3.68 -28.69
C PRO A 25 18.33 -4.53 -27.55
N ALA A 26 17.59 -5.58 -27.87
CA ALA A 26 17.19 -6.61 -26.93
C ALA A 26 18.35 -7.57 -26.70
N ALA A 27 18.51 -8.04 -25.46
CA ALA A 27 19.50 -9.05 -25.12
C ALA A 27 18.94 -10.06 -24.13
N TYR A 28 19.36 -11.29 -24.26
CA TYR A 28 19.00 -12.42 -23.42
C TYR A 28 20.25 -13.11 -22.87
N TYR A 29 20.10 -13.71 -21.70
CA TYR A 29 21.11 -14.59 -21.14
C TYR A 29 20.50 -15.97 -20.86
N SER A 30 21.02 -16.98 -21.54
CA SER A 30 20.65 -18.39 -21.34
C SER A 30 21.93 -19.23 -21.44
N GLY A 31 22.80 -19.13 -20.39
CA GLY A 31 24.14 -19.70 -20.40
C GLY A 31 25.14 -18.93 -21.28
N GLN A 32 24.67 -18.19 -22.28
CA GLN A 32 25.47 -17.30 -23.13
C GLN A 32 24.71 -15.98 -23.35
N TYR A 33 25.44 -14.87 -23.35
CA TYR A 33 24.89 -13.56 -23.71
C TYR A 33 24.62 -13.52 -25.23
N THR A 34 23.38 -13.28 -25.59
CA THR A 34 22.96 -13.12 -26.97
C THR A 34 22.26 -11.78 -27.15
N GLU A 35 22.80 -10.94 -28.02
CA GLU A 35 22.18 -9.68 -28.40
C GLU A 35 21.41 -9.88 -29.70
N GLN A 36 20.16 -9.50 -29.69
CA GLN A 36 19.31 -9.47 -30.87
C GLN A 36 19.21 -8.02 -31.38
N GLY A 37 18.65 -7.84 -32.54
CA GLY A 37 18.30 -6.51 -33.02
C GLY A 37 17.31 -5.81 -32.08
N ARG A 38 16.95 -4.57 -32.40
CA ARG A 38 15.96 -3.82 -31.63
C ARG A 38 14.59 -4.49 -31.76
N VAL A 39 14.00 -4.84 -30.64
CA VAL A 39 12.63 -5.37 -30.54
C VAL A 39 11.75 -4.20 -30.08
N GLN A 40 11.32 -3.39 -31.06
CA GLN A 40 10.56 -2.16 -30.78
C GLN A 40 9.15 -2.50 -30.33
N MET A 41 8.69 -1.79 -29.30
CA MET A 41 7.29 -1.82 -28.88
C MET A 41 6.44 -1.00 -29.86
N GLY A 42 5.36 -1.58 -30.35
CA GLY A 42 4.42 -0.96 -31.27
C GLY A 42 3.29 -0.20 -30.57
N LEU A 43 2.51 0.56 -31.36
CA LEU A 43 1.37 1.29 -30.83
C LEU A 43 0.28 0.36 -30.28
N PHE A 44 0.03 -0.78 -30.93
CA PHE A 44 -0.95 -1.76 -30.47
C PHE A 44 -0.55 -2.40 -29.15
N ASP A 45 0.74 -2.55 -28.85
CA ASP A 45 1.25 -3.12 -27.61
C ASP A 45 0.87 -2.26 -26.41
N LEU A 46 0.78 -0.93 -26.58
CA LEU A 46 0.28 -0.01 -25.54
C LEU A 46 -1.12 -0.38 -25.03
N PHE A 47 -1.95 -0.97 -25.88
CA PHE A 47 -3.31 -1.39 -25.53
C PHE A 47 -3.38 -2.86 -25.16
N ASN A 48 -2.54 -3.70 -25.75
CA ASN A 48 -2.53 -5.15 -25.50
C ASN A 48 -1.80 -5.50 -24.19
N TYR A 49 -0.71 -4.83 -23.86
CA TYR A 49 0.07 -5.15 -22.65
C TYR A 49 -0.66 -4.89 -21.32
N PRO A 50 -1.52 -3.86 -21.18
CA PRO A 50 -2.41 -3.79 -20.03
C PRO A 50 -3.35 -4.99 -19.88
N LEU A 51 -3.84 -5.56 -20.98
CA LEU A 51 -4.67 -6.79 -20.95
C LEU A 51 -3.83 -8.02 -20.59
N THR A 52 -2.63 -8.11 -21.12
CA THR A 52 -1.65 -9.14 -20.74
C THR A 52 -1.30 -9.05 -19.26
N ALA A 53 -1.01 -7.85 -18.76
CA ALA A 53 -0.76 -7.61 -17.34
C ALA A 53 -1.98 -7.97 -16.47
N LEU A 54 -3.20 -7.68 -16.93
CA LEU A 54 -4.42 -8.08 -16.24
C LEU A 54 -4.58 -9.60 -16.19
N SER A 55 -4.22 -10.30 -17.25
CA SER A 55 -4.31 -11.79 -17.31
C SER A 55 -3.35 -12.46 -16.31
N TYR A 56 -2.12 -11.95 -16.17
CA TYR A 56 -1.12 -12.55 -15.28
C TYR A 56 -1.17 -12.01 -13.85
N PHE A 57 -1.45 -10.73 -13.67
CA PHE A 57 -1.31 -10.02 -12.38
C PHE A 57 -2.62 -9.37 -11.91
N GLY A 58 -3.73 -9.62 -12.60
CA GLY A 58 -5.04 -9.02 -12.26
C GLY A 58 -5.51 -9.35 -10.85
N TYR A 59 -5.07 -10.49 -10.29
CA TYR A 59 -5.37 -10.87 -8.91
C TYR A 59 -4.85 -9.84 -7.87
N VAL A 60 -3.75 -9.13 -8.17
CA VAL A 60 -3.24 -8.05 -7.30
C VAL A 60 -4.20 -6.86 -7.29
N SER A 61 -4.65 -6.44 -8.47
CA SER A 61 -5.64 -5.36 -8.59
C SER A 61 -6.98 -5.74 -7.95
N PHE A 62 -7.39 -7.00 -8.12
CA PHE A 62 -8.58 -7.53 -7.47
C PHE A 62 -8.46 -7.54 -5.95
N PHE A 63 -7.31 -7.97 -5.40
CA PHE A 63 -7.04 -7.94 -3.97
C PHE A 63 -7.13 -6.52 -3.40
N ILE A 64 -6.57 -5.52 -4.07
CA ILE A 64 -6.65 -4.11 -3.67
C ILE A 64 -8.11 -3.63 -3.64
N ILE A 65 -8.91 -4.00 -4.65
CA ILE A 65 -10.35 -3.68 -4.72
C ILE A 65 -11.11 -4.36 -3.58
N LEU A 66 -10.82 -5.64 -3.31
CA LEU A 66 -11.41 -6.41 -2.22
C LEU A 66 -11.13 -5.76 -0.86
N VAL A 67 -9.88 -5.36 -0.61
CA VAL A 67 -9.49 -4.62 0.61
C VAL A 67 -10.29 -3.32 0.73
N GLY A 68 -10.45 -2.59 -0.38
CA GLY A 68 -11.31 -1.42 -0.41
C GLY A 68 -12.74 -1.74 0.01
N GLY A 69 -13.32 -2.79 -0.56
CA GLY A 69 -14.66 -3.29 -0.22
C GLY A 69 -14.80 -3.68 1.25
N PHE A 70 -13.81 -4.42 1.78
CA PHE A 70 -13.72 -4.79 3.19
C PHE A 70 -13.84 -3.56 4.11
N TYR A 71 -13.04 -2.51 3.85
CA TYR A 71 -13.13 -1.27 4.63
C TYR A 71 -14.41 -0.49 4.37
N GLY A 72 -14.97 -0.57 3.17
CA GLY A 72 -16.25 0.03 2.87
C GLY A 72 -17.39 -0.53 3.73
N VAL A 73 -17.41 -1.86 3.94
CA VAL A 73 -18.35 -2.51 4.87
C VAL A 73 -18.05 -2.12 6.32
N LEU A 74 -16.77 -2.14 6.74
CA LEU A 74 -16.38 -1.71 8.10
C LEU A 74 -16.84 -0.28 8.40
N TYR A 75 -16.78 0.62 7.41
CA TYR A 75 -17.22 2.02 7.59
C TYR A 75 -18.73 2.19 7.78
N LYS A 76 -19.52 1.19 7.39
CA LYS A 76 -20.97 1.15 7.72
C LYS A 76 -21.24 0.68 9.16
N ILE A 77 -20.22 0.13 9.85
CA ILE A 77 -20.33 -0.40 11.21
C ILE A 77 -19.83 0.64 12.23
N PRO A 78 -20.73 1.26 13.03
CA PRO A 78 -20.35 2.31 13.98
C PRO A 78 -19.29 1.87 14.99
N ALA A 79 -19.28 0.59 15.38
CA ALA A 79 -18.30 0.02 16.29
C ALA A 79 -16.85 0.13 15.76
N TYR A 80 -16.62 0.19 14.43
CA TYR A 80 -15.29 0.36 13.86
C TYR A 80 -14.71 1.73 14.20
N ARG A 81 -15.49 2.80 14.06
CA ARG A 81 -15.04 4.13 14.49
C ARG A 81 -14.79 4.16 16.00
N THR A 82 -15.67 3.59 16.80
CA THR A 82 -15.49 3.48 18.27
C THR A 82 -14.21 2.73 18.63
N PHE A 83 -13.85 1.70 17.87
CA PHE A 83 -12.60 0.97 18.05
C PHE A 83 -11.38 1.88 17.80
N LEU A 84 -11.36 2.62 16.69
CA LEU A 84 -10.29 3.57 16.37
C LEU A 84 -10.17 4.66 17.45
N ASP A 85 -11.29 5.26 17.85
CA ASP A 85 -11.31 6.33 18.86
C ASP A 85 -10.81 5.85 20.22
N LYS A 86 -11.14 4.61 20.64
CA LYS A 86 -10.59 4.01 21.86
C LYS A 86 -9.08 3.84 21.81
N ILE A 87 -8.53 3.41 20.65
CA ILE A 87 -7.07 3.33 20.49
C ILE A 87 -6.47 4.73 20.62
N VAL A 88 -6.98 5.71 19.87
CA VAL A 88 -6.45 7.09 19.87
C VAL A 88 -6.50 7.69 21.28
N THR A 89 -7.60 7.52 22.00
CA THR A 89 -7.73 8.01 23.37
C THR A 89 -6.73 7.35 24.31
N LYS A 90 -6.54 6.02 24.19
CA LYS A 90 -5.60 5.26 25.04
C LYS A 90 -4.14 5.66 24.81
N VAL A 91 -3.79 6.04 23.58
CA VAL A 91 -2.42 6.41 23.19
C VAL A 91 -2.16 7.92 23.25
N GLN A 92 -3.13 8.71 23.69
CA GLN A 92 -3.00 10.16 23.81
C GLN A 92 -1.78 10.54 24.67
N GLY A 93 -0.92 11.42 24.13
CA GLY A 93 0.35 11.80 24.74
C GLY A 93 1.52 10.84 24.48
N LYS A 94 1.24 9.64 23.91
CA LYS A 94 2.25 8.64 23.54
C LYS A 94 2.25 8.33 22.03
N GLU A 95 1.67 9.22 21.22
CA GLU A 95 1.46 9.01 19.78
C GLU A 95 2.76 8.71 19.02
N LYS A 96 3.87 9.37 19.43
CA LYS A 96 5.19 9.15 18.81
C LYS A 96 5.72 7.74 19.05
N ILE A 97 5.47 7.19 20.25
CA ILE A 97 5.86 5.81 20.57
C ILE A 97 5.06 4.84 19.72
N VAL A 98 3.74 5.06 19.58
CA VAL A 98 2.88 4.22 18.75
C VAL A 98 3.30 4.25 17.28
N ILE A 99 3.61 5.45 16.74
CA ILE A 99 4.14 5.58 15.38
C ILE A 99 5.44 4.78 15.22
N SER A 100 6.38 4.90 16.16
CA SER A 100 7.63 4.14 16.13
C SER A 100 7.38 2.63 16.21
N THR A 101 6.44 2.18 17.04
CA THR A 101 6.05 0.78 17.14
C THR A 101 5.45 0.26 15.83
N ILE A 102 4.58 1.04 15.18
CA ILE A 102 4.01 0.66 13.87
C ILE A 102 5.13 0.52 12.82
N ILE A 103 6.11 1.45 12.80
CA ILE A 103 7.26 1.38 11.91
C ILE A 103 8.02 0.06 12.10
N VAL A 104 8.33 -0.29 13.35
CA VAL A 104 9.03 -1.54 13.68
C VAL A 104 8.22 -2.75 13.23
N LEU A 105 6.93 -2.82 13.57
CA LEU A 105 6.08 -3.96 13.23
C LEU A 105 5.94 -4.17 11.72
N LEU A 106 5.75 -3.09 10.95
CA LEU A 106 5.67 -3.17 9.50
C LEU A 106 7.01 -3.61 8.87
N ALA A 107 8.12 -3.05 9.34
CA ALA A 107 9.45 -3.42 8.85
C ALA A 107 9.75 -4.90 9.14
N LEU A 108 9.43 -5.39 10.34
CA LEU A 108 9.58 -6.81 10.70
C LEU A 108 8.67 -7.71 9.88
N ALA A 109 7.41 -7.32 9.66
CA ALA A 109 6.47 -8.09 8.84
C ALA A 109 6.97 -8.28 7.40
N VAL A 110 7.58 -7.24 6.82
CA VAL A 110 8.20 -7.33 5.49
C VAL A 110 9.50 -8.13 5.53
N SER A 111 10.37 -7.87 6.52
CA SER A 111 11.69 -8.49 6.61
C SER A 111 11.65 -9.98 6.91
N ILE A 112 10.71 -10.42 7.75
CA ILE A 112 10.63 -11.82 8.20
C ILE A 112 9.62 -12.62 7.40
N CYS A 113 8.41 -12.04 7.16
CA CYS A 113 7.32 -12.76 6.52
C CYS A 113 7.22 -12.51 5.01
N GLY A 114 7.99 -11.57 4.44
CA GLY A 114 7.88 -11.21 3.02
C GLY A 114 6.59 -10.45 2.66
N LEU A 115 5.89 -9.95 3.67
CA LEU A 115 4.62 -9.26 3.47
C LEU A 115 4.85 -7.91 2.76
N GLN A 116 4.47 -7.84 1.50
CA GLN A 116 4.50 -6.60 0.71
C GLN A 116 3.06 -6.16 0.42
N ILE A 117 2.49 -6.65 -0.68
CA ILE A 117 1.12 -6.30 -1.11
C ILE A 117 0.08 -6.81 -0.10
N GLY A 118 0.34 -7.92 0.58
CA GLY A 118 -0.53 -8.43 1.65
C GLY A 118 -0.81 -7.41 2.76
N LEU A 119 0.18 -6.57 3.09
CA LEU A 119 -0.01 -5.49 4.08
C LEU A 119 -1.02 -4.43 3.65
N ALA A 120 -1.41 -4.37 2.35
CA ALA A 120 -2.48 -3.48 1.90
C ALA A 120 -3.77 -3.69 2.70
N LEU A 121 -3.99 -4.89 3.26
CA LEU A 121 -5.12 -5.17 4.15
C LEU A 121 -5.13 -4.28 5.41
N PHE A 122 -3.96 -3.96 5.98
CA PHE A 122 -3.86 -3.17 7.21
C PHE A 122 -3.54 -1.68 6.97
N ILE A 123 -3.13 -1.30 5.75
CA ILE A 123 -2.79 0.10 5.43
C ILE A 123 -3.94 1.06 5.71
N PRO A 124 -5.21 0.81 5.31
CA PRO A 124 -6.30 1.74 5.60
C PRO A 124 -6.56 1.92 7.10
N PHE A 125 -6.39 0.85 7.91
CA PHE A 125 -6.48 0.93 9.37
C PHE A 125 -5.38 1.82 9.95
N ILE A 126 -4.12 1.59 9.55
CA ILE A 126 -2.96 2.37 10.01
C ILE A 126 -3.09 3.84 9.61
N VAL A 127 -3.50 4.10 8.36
CA VAL A 127 -3.73 5.46 7.85
C VAL A 127 -4.82 6.16 8.66
N SER A 128 -5.98 5.50 8.87
CA SER A 128 -7.07 6.05 9.67
C SER A 128 -6.62 6.38 11.09
N LEU A 129 -5.81 5.51 11.70
CA LEU A 129 -5.27 5.71 13.04
C LEU A 129 -4.33 6.93 13.10
N ILE A 130 -3.40 7.06 12.15
CA ILE A 130 -2.45 8.17 12.09
C ILE A 130 -3.19 9.50 11.88
N LEU A 131 -4.17 9.54 10.98
CA LEU A 131 -4.98 10.73 10.73
C LEU A 131 -5.81 11.11 11.96
N LEU A 132 -6.41 10.13 12.66
CA LEU A 132 -7.16 10.37 13.91
C LEU A 132 -6.27 10.84 15.07
N MET A 133 -5.01 10.41 15.11
CA MET A 133 -4.03 10.98 16.03
C MET A 133 -3.66 12.44 15.66
N GLY A 134 -4.16 12.96 14.52
CA GLY A 134 -4.00 14.34 14.03
C GLY A 134 -2.68 14.57 13.33
N TYR A 135 -2.11 13.57 12.71
CA TYR A 135 -0.97 13.69 11.80
C TYR A 135 -1.44 13.76 10.34
N ASP A 136 -0.59 14.27 9.46
CA ASP A 136 -0.88 14.45 8.06
C ASP A 136 -0.64 13.15 7.23
N LYS A 137 -1.05 13.18 5.97
CA LYS A 137 -0.90 12.08 5.01
C LYS A 137 0.56 11.73 4.71
N ILE A 138 1.46 12.69 4.85
CA ILE A 138 2.90 12.46 4.65
C ILE A 138 3.47 11.63 5.79
N VAL A 139 3.04 11.86 7.03
CA VAL A 139 3.40 10.98 8.16
C VAL A 139 2.88 9.57 7.91
N ALA A 140 1.63 9.43 7.43
CA ALA A 140 1.10 8.12 7.07
C ALA A 140 1.92 7.43 5.96
N ALA A 141 2.37 8.18 4.94
CA ALA A 141 3.24 7.65 3.88
C ALA A 141 4.63 7.26 4.42
N LEU A 142 5.26 8.08 5.28
CA LEU A 142 6.55 7.76 5.90
C LEU A 142 6.47 6.49 6.75
N VAL A 143 5.41 6.36 7.55
CA VAL A 143 5.18 5.18 8.39
C VAL A 143 4.94 3.92 7.55
N THR A 144 4.19 3.99 6.47
CA THR A 144 3.86 2.82 5.65
C THR A 144 4.95 2.51 4.62
N VAL A 145 5.20 3.41 3.66
CA VAL A 145 6.19 3.19 2.59
C VAL A 145 7.61 3.07 3.16
N GLY A 146 7.98 3.97 4.10
CA GLY A 146 9.32 3.98 4.70
C GLY A 146 9.62 2.67 5.42
N SER A 147 8.69 2.18 6.24
CA SER A 147 8.88 0.92 7.00
C SER A 147 8.93 -0.30 6.08
N MET A 148 8.05 -0.37 5.09
CA MET A 148 8.03 -1.49 4.15
C MET A 148 9.31 -1.55 3.31
N ALA A 149 9.79 -0.41 2.84
CA ALA A 149 11.04 -0.33 2.08
C ALA A 149 12.24 -0.75 2.94
N VAL A 150 12.32 -0.31 4.20
CA VAL A 150 13.41 -0.72 5.09
C VAL A 150 13.31 -2.21 5.43
N GLY A 151 12.12 -2.77 5.57
CA GLY A 151 11.92 -4.22 5.69
C GLY A 151 12.46 -4.99 4.48
N LEU A 152 12.37 -4.42 3.26
CA LEU A 152 12.98 -4.99 2.05
C LEU A 152 14.50 -4.82 2.04
N ILE A 153 15.02 -3.64 2.43
CA ILE A 153 16.47 -3.36 2.51
C ILE A 153 17.16 -4.39 3.41
N GLY A 154 16.59 -4.63 4.59
CA GLY A 154 17.10 -5.60 5.57
C GLY A 154 16.25 -6.86 5.62
N SER A 155 15.82 -7.43 4.47
CA SER A 155 15.04 -8.67 4.44
C SER A 155 15.84 -9.82 5.05
N THR A 156 15.27 -10.50 6.06
CA THR A 156 15.95 -11.55 6.79
C THR A 156 15.47 -12.95 6.38
N TYR A 157 14.31 -13.38 6.86
CA TYR A 157 13.76 -14.71 6.62
C TYR A 157 12.65 -14.76 5.56
N ALA A 158 12.48 -13.68 4.80
CA ALA A 158 11.41 -13.57 3.81
C ALA A 158 11.81 -14.19 2.47
N TYR A 159 11.65 -15.49 2.31
CA TYR A 159 11.92 -16.19 1.05
C TYR A 159 11.21 -15.55 -0.15
N ALA A 160 9.99 -15.09 0.01
CA ALA A 160 9.24 -14.38 -1.02
C ALA A 160 9.95 -13.12 -1.57
N ASN A 161 10.84 -12.50 -0.78
CA ASN A 161 11.59 -11.32 -1.19
C ASN A 161 12.92 -11.66 -1.86
N VAL A 162 13.60 -12.69 -1.36
CA VAL A 162 14.99 -12.97 -1.72
C VAL A 162 15.27 -14.41 -2.18
N GLY A 163 14.27 -15.29 -2.16
CA GLY A 163 14.49 -16.71 -2.48
C GLY A 163 15.02 -16.95 -3.90
N VAL A 164 14.57 -16.15 -4.87
CA VAL A 164 15.11 -16.21 -6.24
C VAL A 164 16.57 -15.75 -6.28
N LEU A 165 16.92 -14.72 -5.49
CA LEU A 165 18.29 -14.24 -5.37
C LEU A 165 19.19 -15.29 -4.72
N GLU A 166 18.73 -15.88 -3.61
CA GLU A 166 19.43 -16.94 -2.90
C GLU A 166 19.69 -18.16 -3.79
N SER A 167 18.65 -18.65 -4.46
CA SER A 167 18.78 -19.80 -5.36
C SER A 167 19.66 -19.51 -6.59
N SER A 168 19.57 -18.31 -7.16
CA SER A 168 20.36 -17.92 -8.34
C SER A 168 21.85 -17.69 -8.04
N LEU A 169 22.19 -17.29 -6.81
CA LEU A 169 23.56 -17.13 -6.34
C LEU A 169 24.10 -18.39 -5.62
N GLY A 170 23.26 -19.42 -5.43
CA GLY A 170 23.65 -20.60 -4.66
C GLY A 170 23.88 -20.33 -3.17
N LEU A 171 23.21 -19.33 -2.61
CA LEU A 171 23.31 -18.94 -1.23
C LEU A 171 22.35 -19.75 -0.34
N LYS A 172 22.71 -19.88 0.94
CA LYS A 172 21.81 -20.46 1.93
C LYS A 172 20.76 -19.45 2.38
N PHE A 173 19.61 -19.95 2.83
CA PHE A 173 18.49 -19.15 3.32
C PHE A 173 18.88 -18.14 4.42
N ASP A 174 19.84 -18.47 5.25
CA ASP A 174 20.33 -17.65 6.35
C ASP A 174 21.67 -16.95 6.09
N TYR A 175 22.07 -16.83 4.79
CA TYR A 175 23.34 -16.20 4.43
C TYR A 175 23.44 -14.80 5.04
N GLU A 176 24.59 -14.49 5.64
CA GLU A 176 24.88 -13.19 6.24
C GLU A 176 23.75 -12.59 7.10
N ILE A 177 23.01 -13.45 7.81
CA ILE A 177 21.79 -13.05 8.53
C ILE A 177 22.08 -11.97 9.58
N GLY A 178 23.25 -11.99 10.23
CA GLY A 178 23.66 -10.97 11.19
C GLY A 178 23.79 -9.58 10.54
N VAL A 179 24.38 -9.51 9.36
CA VAL A 179 24.51 -8.26 8.59
C VAL A 179 23.16 -7.75 8.14
N ARG A 180 22.30 -8.63 7.65
CA ARG A 180 20.94 -8.31 7.22
C ARG A 180 20.12 -7.73 8.38
N PHE A 181 20.25 -8.27 9.60
CA PHE A 181 19.64 -7.71 10.82
C PHE A 181 20.20 -6.34 11.19
N ILE A 182 21.51 -6.13 11.09
CA ILE A 182 22.14 -4.83 11.36
C ILE A 182 21.59 -3.79 10.36
N ILE A 183 21.51 -4.12 9.09
CA ILE A 183 20.94 -3.26 8.04
C ILE A 183 19.49 -2.91 8.37
N LEU A 184 18.68 -3.90 8.76
CA LEU A 184 17.29 -3.69 9.18
C LEU A 184 17.20 -2.72 10.36
N LEU A 185 17.98 -2.97 11.41
CA LEU A 185 17.96 -2.18 12.63
C LEU A 185 18.32 -0.71 12.35
N VAL A 186 19.42 -0.49 11.63
CA VAL A 186 19.87 0.85 11.24
C VAL A 186 18.82 1.55 10.39
N GLY A 187 18.26 0.84 9.40
CA GLY A 187 17.22 1.38 8.56
C GLY A 187 15.96 1.80 9.33
N VAL A 188 15.49 0.95 10.26
CA VAL A 188 14.33 1.25 11.12
C VAL A 188 14.60 2.49 11.98
N ILE A 189 15.79 2.59 12.59
CA ILE A 189 16.18 3.77 13.38
C ILE A 189 16.13 5.04 12.52
N LEU A 190 16.64 5.00 11.30
CA LEU A 190 16.63 6.15 10.39
C LEU A 190 15.22 6.54 9.97
N VAL A 191 14.33 5.58 9.67
CA VAL A 191 12.92 5.88 9.35
C VAL A 191 12.22 6.51 10.53
N ILE A 192 12.38 5.98 11.75
CA ILE A 192 11.82 6.56 12.97
C ILE A 192 12.34 7.99 13.15
N PHE A 193 13.66 8.18 13.08
CA PHE A 193 14.30 9.48 13.27
C PHE A 193 13.77 10.53 12.28
N ASN A 194 13.77 10.21 10.98
CA ASN A 194 13.30 11.12 9.93
C ASN A 194 11.79 11.40 10.06
N THR A 195 10.97 10.40 10.41
CA THR A 195 9.54 10.59 10.67
C THR A 195 9.29 11.52 11.87
N LEU A 196 10.00 11.31 12.97
CA LEU A 196 9.87 12.19 14.15
C LEU A 196 10.41 13.60 13.90
N MET A 197 11.48 13.74 13.11
CA MET A 197 11.96 15.06 12.68
C MET A 197 10.93 15.78 11.80
N TYR A 198 10.29 15.06 10.85
CA TYR A 198 9.22 15.63 10.03
C TYR A 198 8.06 16.12 10.90
N ILE A 199 7.60 15.30 11.85
CA ILE A 199 6.56 15.66 12.81
C ILE A 199 6.94 16.90 13.61
N LYS A 200 8.20 16.99 14.12
CA LYS A 200 8.68 18.14 14.88
C LYS A 200 8.70 19.42 14.05
N LYS A 201 9.19 19.33 12.80
CA LYS A 201 9.28 20.47 11.88
C LYS A 201 7.90 21.03 11.49
N ASN A 202 6.89 20.17 11.34
CA ASN A 202 5.55 20.53 10.91
C ASN A 202 4.54 20.60 12.07
N ALA A 203 5.02 20.67 13.32
CA ALA A 203 4.17 20.63 14.53
C ALA A 203 3.12 21.76 14.60
N SER A 204 3.40 22.93 14.02
CA SER A 204 2.45 24.06 13.96
C SER A 204 1.27 23.76 13.02
N ASN A 205 1.54 23.19 11.86
CA ASN A 205 0.52 22.82 10.87
C ASN A 205 -0.37 21.69 11.39
N ILE A 206 0.24 20.69 12.04
CA ILE A 206 -0.45 19.56 12.67
C ILE A 206 -1.40 20.03 13.79
N LYS A 207 -1.00 21.03 14.60
CA LYS A 207 -1.86 21.61 15.64
C LYS A 207 -3.07 22.37 15.08
N ILE A 208 -2.91 23.05 13.96
CA ILE A 208 -3.99 23.76 13.25
C ILE A 208 -5.01 22.73 12.73
N GLU A 209 -4.55 21.65 12.13
CA GLU A 209 -5.39 20.58 11.61
C GLU A 209 -6.18 19.88 12.73
N LYS A 210 -5.54 19.56 13.87
CA LYS A 210 -6.21 19.04 15.09
C LYS A 210 -7.35 19.97 15.58
N LYS A 211 -7.12 21.29 15.58
CA LYS A 211 -8.11 22.26 16.02
C LYS A 211 -9.29 22.39 15.04
N THR A 212 -9.01 22.23 13.75
CA THR A 212 -10.02 22.32 12.67
C THR A 212 -10.90 21.07 12.64
N ILE A 213 -10.32 19.88 12.82
CA ILE A 213 -11.06 18.61 12.91
C ILE A 213 -12.02 18.64 14.11
N LYS A 214 -11.55 19.03 15.32
CA LYS A 214 -12.42 19.16 16.50
C LYS A 214 -13.58 20.14 16.28
N LYS A 215 -13.34 21.28 15.62
CA LYS A 215 -14.41 22.25 15.32
C LYS A 215 -15.39 21.74 14.25
N ALA A 216 -14.96 20.91 13.31
CA ALA A 216 -15.83 20.29 12.32
C ALA A 216 -16.72 19.21 12.97
N ASP A 217 -16.15 18.38 13.85
CA ASP A 217 -16.89 17.38 14.61
C ASP A 217 -17.93 18.01 15.55
N GLU A 218 -17.59 19.11 16.25
CA GLU A 218 -18.52 19.89 17.09
C GLU A 218 -19.67 20.50 16.25
N LYS A 219 -19.40 21.01 15.04
CA LYS A 219 -20.45 21.57 14.17
C LYS A 219 -21.37 20.50 13.60
N VAL A 220 -20.85 19.30 13.32
CA VAL A 220 -21.67 18.16 12.85
C VAL A 220 -22.55 17.65 13.99
N ALA A 221 -22.01 17.50 15.21
CA ALA A 221 -22.76 17.12 16.39
C ALA A 221 -23.90 18.13 16.69
N THR A 222 -23.61 19.43 16.62
CA THR A 222 -24.60 20.51 16.84
C THR A 222 -25.70 20.51 15.76
N LYS A 223 -25.34 20.17 14.50
CA LYS A 223 -26.32 20.10 13.41
C LYS A 223 -27.26 18.89 13.56
N VAL A 224 -26.71 17.75 13.99
CA VAL A 224 -27.50 16.53 14.26
C VAL A 224 -28.44 16.73 15.47
N GLU A 225 -28.01 17.46 16.52
CA GLU A 225 -28.89 17.81 17.65
C GLU A 225 -30.00 18.77 17.25
N VAL A 226 -29.73 19.74 16.37
CA VAL A 226 -30.73 20.70 15.87
C VAL A 226 -31.72 20.01 14.95
N GLU A 227 -31.29 19.09 14.07
CA GLU A 227 -32.21 18.31 13.22
C GLU A 227 -33.08 17.34 14.05
N ASN A 228 -32.51 16.70 15.08
CA ASN A 228 -33.28 15.83 15.99
C ASN A 228 -34.28 16.59 16.86
N LYS A 229 -33.96 17.83 17.26
CA LYS A 229 -34.90 18.72 17.96
C LYS A 229 -36.01 19.24 17.04
N ALA A 230 -35.70 19.53 15.77
CA ALA A 230 -36.69 19.96 14.78
C ALA A 230 -37.65 18.84 14.37
N THR A 231 -37.17 17.59 14.34
CA THR A 231 -38.01 16.41 14.01
C THR A 231 -38.95 16.02 15.18
N ASN A 232 -38.49 16.21 16.43
CA ASN A 232 -39.33 15.94 17.61
C ASN A 232 -40.38 17.05 17.89
N SER A 233 -40.13 18.29 17.47
CA SER A 233 -41.11 19.38 17.63
C SER A 233 -42.23 19.36 16.58
N LYS A 234 -42.09 18.62 15.46
CA LYS A 234 -43.12 18.43 14.44
C LYS A 234 -44.08 17.26 14.69
N LYS A 235 -43.84 16.45 15.73
CA LYS A 235 -44.72 15.29 16.06
C LYS A 235 -45.79 15.57 17.11
N THR A 236 -45.90 16.79 17.65
CA THR A 236 -46.83 17.08 18.77
C THR A 236 -47.98 18.02 18.43
N THR A 237 -48.15 18.42 17.16
CA THR A 237 -49.30 19.28 16.82
C THR A 237 -49.89 18.90 15.47
N THR A 238 -50.69 17.86 15.40
CA THR A 238 -51.79 17.76 14.42
C THR A 238 -52.82 16.74 14.87
N LYS A 239 -53.80 17.19 15.63
CA LYS A 239 -55.13 16.59 15.67
C LYS A 239 -56.17 17.69 15.49
N GLN A 240 -57.04 17.46 14.54
CA GLN A 240 -58.33 18.08 14.21
C GLN A 240 -58.33 19.40 13.41
N LYS A 241 -58.73 19.41 12.16
CA LYS A 241 -60.16 19.53 11.76
C LYS A 241 -60.30 19.47 10.23
N THR A 242 -61.29 18.67 9.86
CA THR A 242 -61.97 18.53 8.58
C THR A 242 -62.52 19.85 8.02
N SER A 243 -62.41 20.14 6.76
CA SER A 243 -63.50 20.21 5.77
C SER A 243 -63.15 21.11 4.56
N SER A 244 -63.36 20.51 3.42
CA SER A 244 -64.10 21.05 2.27
C SER A 244 -63.50 22.18 1.37
N ASN A 245 -63.44 21.77 0.15
CA ASN A 245 -63.76 22.43 -1.13
C ASN A 245 -62.64 23.06 -1.98
N LYS A 246 -62.42 22.34 -3.04
CA LYS A 246 -62.66 22.67 -4.48
C LYS A 246 -61.91 23.83 -5.15
N ASN A 247 -61.32 23.41 -6.24
CA ASN A 247 -61.17 24.05 -7.55
C ASN A 247 -60.05 25.09 -7.75
N THR A 248 -59.23 24.86 -8.63
CA THR A 248 -59.15 25.01 -10.08
C THR A 248 -58.01 25.93 -10.53
N THR A 249 -57.23 25.39 -11.43
CA THR A 249 -56.66 25.98 -12.66
C THR A 249 -55.47 26.97 -12.63
N THR A 250 -54.39 26.50 -13.17
CA THR A 250 -53.70 26.91 -14.39
C THR A 250 -52.83 28.21 -14.43
N LYS A 251 -51.66 27.97 -14.97
CA LYS A 251 -50.87 28.78 -15.93
C LYS A 251 -49.76 29.69 -15.42
N LYS A 252 -48.60 29.24 -15.83
CA LYS A 252 -47.60 29.89 -16.75
C LYS A 252 -47.03 31.26 -16.40
N SER A 253 -45.72 31.25 -16.39
CA SER A 253 -44.78 31.99 -17.24
C SER A 253 -44.16 33.28 -16.71
N THR A 254 -42.85 33.25 -16.87
CA THR A 254 -41.93 34.24 -17.47
C THR A 254 -41.43 35.44 -16.63
N THR A 255 -40.15 35.38 -16.42
CA THR A 255 -39.11 36.38 -16.74
C THR A 255 -39.29 37.85 -16.35
N LYS A 256 -38.33 38.39 -15.62
CA LYS A 256 -37.38 39.47 -15.96
C LYS A 256 -36.87 40.25 -14.75
N THR A 257 -35.57 40.25 -14.63
CA THR A 257 -34.65 41.38 -14.46
C THR A 257 -35.19 42.72 -13.94
N THR A 258 -34.61 43.32 -12.91
CA THR A 258 -33.88 44.58 -12.93
C THR A 258 -33.49 45.08 -11.53
N LYS A 259 -32.20 45.37 -11.37
CA LYS A 259 -31.46 46.47 -10.75
C LYS A 259 -31.89 47.17 -9.44
N THR A 260 -30.91 47.16 -8.56
CA THR A 260 -30.28 48.25 -7.77
C THR A 260 -31.12 49.04 -6.75
N THR A 261 -30.75 48.98 -5.49
CA THR A 261 -30.32 50.18 -4.75
C THR A 261 -29.55 49.83 -3.45
N LYS A 262 -28.52 50.62 -3.18
CA LYS A 262 -27.62 50.60 -2.01
C LYS A 262 -28.35 50.84 -0.68
N SER A 263 -27.98 50.11 0.36
CA SER A 263 -27.92 50.67 1.69
C SER A 263 -26.84 49.98 2.51
N ARG A 264 -25.94 50.79 3.07
CA ARG A 264 -24.86 50.43 4.00
C ARG A 264 -25.45 49.90 5.30
N LYS A 265 -24.94 48.78 5.81
CA LYS A 265 -24.62 48.66 7.25
C LYS A 265 -23.59 47.57 7.49
N ASN A 266 -22.63 47.94 8.30
CA ASN A 266 -21.50 47.18 8.81
C ASN A 266 -21.91 45.78 9.29
N ASP A 267 -21.25 44.76 8.79
CA ASP A 267 -20.96 43.56 9.57
C ASP A 267 -19.54 43.10 9.18
N ASN A 268 -18.67 43.09 10.17
CA ASN A 268 -17.32 42.55 10.14
C ASN A 268 -17.38 41.04 9.85
N LYS A 269 -17.40 40.64 8.57
CA LYS A 269 -16.98 39.34 8.14
C LYS A 269 -15.49 39.44 7.80
N ALA A 270 -14.66 38.97 8.73
CA ALA A 270 -13.28 38.65 8.41
C ALA A 270 -13.28 37.73 7.19
N ALA A 271 -12.83 38.22 6.06
CA ALA A 271 -12.57 37.41 4.89
C ALA A 271 -11.53 36.38 5.28
N LEU A 272 -11.90 35.11 5.28
CA LEU A 272 -10.96 34.01 5.38
C LEU A 272 -9.99 34.14 4.20
N LYS A 273 -8.70 34.17 4.48
CA LYS A 273 -7.67 34.21 3.45
C LYS A 273 -7.76 32.95 2.61
N ASP A 274 -7.39 33.02 1.34
CA ASP A 274 -7.39 31.87 0.42
C ASP A 274 -6.62 30.67 0.97
N GLU A 275 -5.61 30.89 1.82
CA GLU A 275 -4.88 29.84 2.57
C GLU A 275 -5.78 29.08 3.55
N ASP A 276 -6.72 29.76 4.22
CA ASP A 276 -7.67 29.13 5.16
C ASP A 276 -8.70 28.26 4.40
N ILE A 277 -9.05 28.64 3.17
CA ILE A 277 -9.95 27.88 2.30
C ILE A 277 -9.25 26.60 1.79
N ILE A 278 -7.96 26.67 1.49
CA ILE A 278 -7.15 25.51 1.07
C ILE A 278 -7.02 24.50 2.23
N VAL A 279 -6.73 24.97 3.46
CA VAL A 279 -6.62 24.14 4.66
C VAL A 279 -7.95 23.45 4.98
N VAL A 280 -9.07 24.15 4.89
CA VAL A 280 -10.41 23.58 5.07
C VAL A 280 -10.72 22.54 4.01
N LYS A 281 -10.28 22.76 2.75
CA LYS A 281 -10.50 21.81 1.64
C LYS A 281 -9.65 20.54 1.79
N GLU A 282 -8.41 20.66 2.28
CA GLU A 282 -7.55 19.51 2.57
C GLU A 282 -8.06 18.69 3.77
N SER A 283 -8.59 19.33 4.81
CA SER A 283 -9.20 18.62 5.95
C SER A 283 -10.47 17.86 5.56
N PHE A 284 -11.28 18.37 4.63
CA PHE A 284 -12.44 17.65 4.08
C PHE A 284 -12.03 16.45 3.22
N GLU A 285 -10.91 16.52 2.47
CA GLU A 285 -10.40 15.38 1.71
C GLU A 285 -9.76 14.29 2.59
N SER A 286 -9.23 14.64 3.78
CA SER A 286 -8.73 13.65 4.75
C SER A 286 -9.86 12.86 5.41
N ASN A 287 -11.04 13.44 5.57
CA ASN A 287 -12.22 12.77 6.14
C ASN A 287 -12.74 11.58 5.30
N GLU A 288 -12.39 11.50 4.00
CA GLU A 288 -12.75 10.33 3.18
C GLU A 288 -12.02 9.03 3.60
N LEU A 289 -10.85 9.17 4.26
CA LEU A 289 -10.02 8.04 4.71
C LEU A 289 -10.31 7.63 6.16
N VAL A 290 -11.21 8.34 6.84
CA VAL A 290 -11.59 8.08 8.22
C VAL A 290 -13.10 7.79 8.26
N PRO A 291 -13.57 6.75 8.98
CA PRO A 291 -15.00 6.48 9.12
C PRO A 291 -15.71 7.63 9.87
N ASN A 292 -16.97 7.87 9.52
CA ASN A 292 -17.80 8.90 10.15
C ASN A 292 -17.98 8.64 11.65
N THR A 293 -18.09 9.74 12.42
CA THR A 293 -18.40 9.68 13.85
C THR A 293 -19.83 9.22 14.06
N VAL A 294 -20.01 8.12 14.76
CA VAL A 294 -21.31 7.69 15.26
C VAL A 294 -21.12 7.20 16.68
N ASP A 295 -21.89 7.76 17.63
CA ASP A 295 -21.90 7.26 19.00
C ASP A 295 -22.47 5.83 19.00
N SER A 296 -21.64 4.87 19.38
CA SER A 296 -21.97 3.46 19.29
C SER A 296 -21.86 2.80 20.66
N LYS A 297 -22.98 2.25 21.11
CA LYS A 297 -23.05 1.36 22.28
C LYS A 297 -22.60 -0.07 21.97
N HIS A 298 -22.20 -0.36 20.74
CA HIS A 298 -21.85 -1.70 20.30
C HIS A 298 -20.50 -2.16 20.87
N LYS A 299 -20.39 -3.44 21.18
CA LYS A 299 -19.13 -4.07 21.61
C LYS A 299 -18.14 -4.07 20.44
N ILE A 300 -16.87 -3.75 20.69
CA ILE A 300 -15.82 -3.68 19.67
C ILE A 300 -15.10 -5.02 19.44
N TRP A 301 -15.31 -6.02 20.32
CA TRP A 301 -14.56 -7.27 20.29
C TRP A 301 -14.62 -8.02 18.95
N PRO A 302 -15.75 -8.06 18.19
CA PRO A 302 -15.79 -8.80 16.92
C PRO A 302 -14.83 -8.22 15.88
N ILE A 303 -14.68 -6.88 15.86
CA ILE A 303 -13.76 -6.21 14.97
C ILE A 303 -12.33 -6.52 15.37
N VAL A 304 -12.01 -6.39 16.67
CA VAL A 304 -10.66 -6.70 17.20
C VAL A 304 -10.29 -8.14 16.87
N THR A 305 -11.19 -9.09 17.16
CA THR A 305 -10.96 -10.52 16.86
C THR A 305 -10.75 -10.74 15.36
N GLY A 306 -11.59 -10.13 14.50
CA GLY A 306 -11.44 -10.23 13.05
C GLY A 306 -10.07 -9.73 12.57
N PHE A 307 -9.60 -8.56 13.05
CA PHE A 307 -8.27 -8.05 12.71
C PHE A 307 -7.14 -8.95 13.23
N VAL A 308 -7.25 -9.47 14.46
CA VAL A 308 -6.25 -10.38 15.04
C VAL A 308 -6.19 -11.68 14.24
N VAL A 309 -7.35 -12.28 13.91
CA VAL A 309 -7.42 -13.50 13.10
C VAL A 309 -6.77 -13.29 11.74
N LEU A 310 -7.12 -12.21 11.04
CA LEU A 310 -6.54 -11.90 9.72
C LEU A 310 -5.02 -11.64 9.82
N PHE A 311 -4.56 -10.98 10.88
CA PHE A 311 -3.13 -10.74 11.10
C PHE A 311 -2.36 -12.04 11.36
N VAL A 312 -2.87 -12.90 12.24
CA VAL A 312 -2.24 -14.20 12.55
C VAL A 312 -2.25 -15.10 11.31
N LEU A 313 -3.38 -15.20 10.60
CA LEU A 313 -3.46 -15.95 9.36
C LEU A 313 -2.47 -15.46 8.32
N MET A 314 -2.30 -14.13 8.19
CA MET A 314 -1.34 -13.56 7.25
C MET A 314 0.11 -13.92 7.61
N ILE A 315 0.48 -13.86 8.88
CA ILE A 315 1.81 -14.29 9.35
C ILE A 315 2.02 -15.78 9.03
N LEU A 316 1.07 -16.64 9.39
CA LEU A 316 1.16 -18.08 9.13
C LEU A 316 1.21 -18.40 7.62
N ALA A 317 0.47 -17.65 6.82
CA ALA A 317 0.36 -17.84 5.38
C ALA A 317 1.63 -17.54 4.61
N PHE A 318 2.36 -16.48 5.01
CA PHE A 318 3.46 -15.93 4.22
C PHE A 318 4.86 -16.24 4.76
N ILE A 319 5.01 -16.73 5.98
CA ILE A 319 6.30 -17.28 6.45
C ILE A 319 6.57 -18.57 5.70
N SER A 320 7.75 -18.70 5.10
CA SER A 320 8.17 -19.93 4.40
C SER A 320 8.54 -21.02 5.40
N TRP A 321 7.53 -21.83 5.79
CA TRP A 321 7.72 -22.91 6.77
C TRP A 321 8.43 -24.12 6.20
N GLY A 322 8.18 -24.48 4.92
CA GLY A 322 8.70 -25.66 4.25
C GLY A 322 10.21 -25.68 4.02
N GLU A 323 10.66 -26.57 3.14
CA GLU A 323 12.08 -26.84 2.83
C GLU A 323 12.87 -25.60 2.37
N GLN A 324 12.18 -24.67 1.71
CA GLN A 324 12.77 -23.42 1.18
C GLN A 324 12.95 -22.32 2.26
N GLY A 325 12.59 -22.61 3.52
CA GLY A 325 12.66 -21.68 4.62
C GLY A 325 13.10 -22.35 5.92
N PHE A 326 12.19 -22.42 6.89
CA PHE A 326 12.50 -22.96 8.22
C PHE A 326 12.54 -24.50 8.30
N ASN A 327 12.24 -25.21 7.22
CA ASN A 327 12.20 -26.68 7.15
C ASN A 327 11.26 -27.31 8.21
N VAL A 328 10.06 -26.74 8.37
CA VAL A 328 9.02 -27.20 9.29
C VAL A 328 7.87 -27.80 8.50
N SER A 329 7.66 -29.12 8.58
CA SER A 329 6.63 -29.84 7.80
C SER A 329 5.24 -29.84 8.43
N ILE A 330 5.10 -29.37 9.70
CA ILE A 330 3.84 -29.48 10.46
C ILE A 330 2.62 -28.90 9.72
N PHE A 331 2.81 -27.83 8.95
CA PHE A 331 1.71 -27.19 8.19
C PHE A 331 1.34 -27.99 6.94
N ASP A 332 2.32 -28.61 6.28
CA ASP A 332 2.09 -29.51 5.14
C ASP A 332 1.36 -30.76 5.61
N ASP A 333 1.82 -31.37 6.71
CA ASP A 333 1.22 -32.57 7.29
C ASP A 333 -0.20 -32.30 7.82
N ALA A 334 -0.41 -31.15 8.50
CA ALA A 334 -1.72 -30.73 8.96
C ALA A 334 -2.70 -30.48 7.80
N THR A 335 -2.25 -29.83 6.73
CA THR A 335 -3.07 -29.57 5.54
C THR A 335 -3.47 -30.86 4.86
N LYS A 336 -2.54 -31.78 4.66
CA LYS A 336 -2.82 -33.13 4.13
C LYS A 336 -3.81 -33.87 5.03
N GLY A 337 -3.57 -33.88 6.34
CA GLY A 337 -4.45 -34.55 7.31
C GLY A 337 -5.88 -34.00 7.30
N VAL A 338 -6.05 -32.67 7.13
CA VAL A 338 -7.38 -32.05 7.00
C VAL A 338 -8.04 -32.39 5.67
N LEU A 339 -7.32 -32.29 4.55
CA LEU A 339 -7.87 -32.54 3.23
C LEU A 339 -8.24 -34.02 3.00
N GLU A 340 -7.44 -34.94 3.55
CA GLU A 340 -7.62 -36.39 3.44
C GLU A 340 -8.57 -36.96 4.52
N PHE A 341 -9.04 -36.11 5.46
CA PHE A 341 -9.95 -36.55 6.51
C PHE A 341 -11.26 -37.08 5.94
N LYS A 342 -11.56 -38.34 6.26
CA LYS A 342 -12.76 -39.06 5.78
C LYS A 342 -13.81 -39.16 6.89
N LEU A 343 -14.98 -38.56 6.63
CA LEU A 343 -16.18 -38.76 7.44
C LEU A 343 -17.09 -39.74 6.69
N PHE A 344 -17.37 -40.91 7.28
CA PHE A 344 -18.13 -41.98 6.63
C PHE A 344 -17.60 -42.40 5.24
N GLY A 345 -16.27 -42.39 5.06
CA GLY A 345 -15.62 -42.71 3.79
C GLY A 345 -15.57 -41.56 2.77
N PHE A 346 -16.13 -40.41 3.08
CA PHE A 346 -16.14 -39.22 2.22
C PHE A 346 -15.11 -38.19 2.70
N GLU A 347 -14.28 -37.68 1.81
CA GLU A 347 -13.26 -36.64 2.07
C GLU A 347 -13.95 -35.29 2.25
N LEU A 348 -14.56 -35.07 3.43
CA LEU A 348 -15.43 -33.93 3.69
C LEU A 348 -14.70 -32.60 3.45
N PHE A 349 -13.57 -32.41 4.11
CA PHE A 349 -12.86 -31.13 4.05
C PHE A 349 -12.13 -30.94 2.72
N GLY A 350 -11.58 -32.00 2.12
CA GLY A 350 -10.99 -31.95 0.78
C GLY A 350 -11.99 -31.50 -0.30
N LYS A 351 -13.25 -32.00 -0.20
CA LYS A 351 -14.30 -31.57 -1.13
C LYS A 351 -14.89 -30.19 -0.80
N LEU A 352 -14.95 -29.81 0.49
CA LEU A 352 -15.49 -28.53 0.92
C LEU A 352 -14.51 -27.36 0.65
N LEU A 353 -13.22 -27.57 0.95
CA LEU A 353 -12.20 -26.53 0.81
C LEU A 353 -11.63 -26.48 -0.62
N GLY A 354 -11.72 -27.57 -1.37
CA GLY A 354 -11.14 -27.67 -2.70
C GLY A 354 -9.59 -27.65 -2.65
N THR A 355 -8.98 -26.99 -3.63
CA THR A 355 -7.52 -26.87 -3.71
C THR A 355 -7.03 -25.75 -2.81
N VAL A 356 -6.42 -26.10 -1.68
CA VAL A 356 -5.83 -25.17 -0.73
C VAL A 356 -4.37 -25.55 -0.49
N ASN A 357 -3.48 -24.58 -0.60
CA ASN A 357 -2.08 -24.75 -0.27
C ASN A 357 -1.88 -24.79 1.27
N SER A 358 -0.81 -25.43 1.73
CA SER A 358 -0.40 -25.36 3.13
C SER A 358 0.07 -23.93 3.50
N PHE A 359 -0.02 -23.62 4.80
CA PHE A 359 0.53 -22.36 5.29
C PHE A 359 2.03 -22.27 4.96
N GLY A 360 2.46 -21.07 4.56
CA GLY A 360 3.80 -20.82 4.05
C GLY A 360 3.89 -20.80 2.53
N ASN A 361 2.90 -21.40 1.85
CA ASN A 361 2.77 -21.41 0.39
C ASN A 361 1.53 -20.64 -0.11
N TRP A 362 0.88 -19.89 0.78
CA TRP A 362 -0.26 -19.05 0.41
C TRP A 362 0.18 -17.83 -0.38
N THR A 363 -0.65 -17.44 -1.31
CA THR A 363 -0.55 -16.21 -2.08
C THR A 363 -1.66 -15.24 -1.68
N LEU A 364 -1.76 -14.11 -2.36
CA LEU A 364 -2.88 -13.18 -2.17
C LEU A 364 -4.23 -13.82 -2.54
N MET A 365 -4.23 -14.87 -3.37
CA MET A 365 -5.47 -15.53 -3.82
C MET A 365 -6.12 -16.29 -2.66
N GLU A 366 -5.35 -17.06 -1.89
CA GLU A 366 -5.87 -17.78 -0.73
C GLU A 366 -6.36 -16.82 0.36
N MET A 367 -5.72 -15.64 0.50
CA MET A 367 -6.13 -14.62 1.46
C MET A 367 -7.50 -14.00 1.17
N VAL A 368 -8.01 -14.10 -0.06
CA VAL A 368 -9.36 -13.58 -0.42
C VAL A 368 -10.44 -14.24 0.44
N PHE A 369 -10.38 -15.57 0.60
CA PHE A 369 -11.38 -16.32 1.34
C PHE A 369 -11.52 -15.87 2.81
N PRO A 370 -10.46 -15.87 3.65
CA PRO A 370 -10.59 -15.44 5.03
C PRO A 370 -10.98 -13.96 5.18
N ILE A 371 -10.57 -13.08 4.26
CA ILE A 371 -10.98 -11.67 4.28
C ILE A 371 -12.49 -11.55 4.09
N VAL A 372 -13.04 -12.24 3.08
CA VAL A 372 -14.49 -12.24 2.81
C VAL A 372 -15.26 -12.90 3.96
N LEU A 373 -14.77 -14.02 4.48
CA LEU A 373 -15.40 -14.71 5.60
C LEU A 373 -15.47 -13.82 6.85
N VAL A 374 -14.34 -13.19 7.21
CA VAL A 374 -14.25 -12.33 8.40
C VAL A 374 -15.19 -11.13 8.28
N ILE A 375 -15.26 -10.46 7.12
CA ILE A 375 -16.15 -9.30 6.98
C ILE A 375 -17.62 -9.69 7.00
N LEU A 376 -17.99 -10.84 6.44
CA LEU A 376 -19.36 -11.36 6.50
C LEU A 376 -19.74 -11.76 7.93
N LEU A 377 -18.84 -12.41 8.67
CA LEU A 377 -19.06 -12.74 10.08
C LEU A 377 -19.22 -11.48 10.95
N ILE A 378 -18.37 -10.48 10.74
CA ILE A 378 -18.48 -9.19 11.45
C ILE A 378 -19.83 -8.55 11.12
N ALA A 379 -20.23 -8.47 9.84
CA ALA A 379 -21.51 -7.90 9.44
C ALA A 379 -22.70 -8.66 10.05
N LEU A 380 -22.62 -9.99 10.10
CA LEU A 380 -23.65 -10.83 10.72
C LEU A 380 -23.79 -10.56 12.23
N ILE A 381 -22.65 -10.50 12.96
CA ILE A 381 -22.65 -10.24 14.41
C ILE A 381 -23.25 -8.86 14.73
N TYR A 382 -22.95 -7.85 13.91
CA TYR A 382 -23.53 -6.51 14.07
C TYR A 382 -24.91 -6.36 13.44
N LYS A 383 -25.48 -7.43 12.86
CA LYS A 383 -26.81 -7.44 12.21
C LYS A 383 -26.92 -6.36 11.13
N VAL A 384 -25.87 -6.13 10.37
CA VAL A 384 -25.87 -5.22 9.22
C VAL A 384 -26.75 -5.82 8.14
N LYS A 385 -27.62 -5.02 7.55
CA LYS A 385 -28.48 -5.48 6.44
C LYS A 385 -27.62 -5.85 5.24
N LEU A 386 -28.01 -6.89 4.54
CA LEU A 386 -27.26 -7.37 3.38
C LEU A 386 -27.11 -6.29 2.28
N SER A 387 -28.14 -5.45 2.09
CA SER A 387 -28.08 -4.27 1.22
C SER A 387 -26.94 -3.34 1.61
N ASP A 388 -26.80 -3.03 2.93
CA ASP A 388 -25.77 -2.11 3.43
C ASP A 388 -24.37 -2.72 3.31
N VAL A 389 -24.26 -4.06 3.38
CA VAL A 389 -23.01 -4.78 3.12
C VAL A 389 -22.59 -4.60 1.66
N PHE A 390 -23.49 -4.82 0.71
CA PHE A 390 -23.20 -4.64 -0.72
C PHE A 390 -22.91 -3.17 -1.07
N ASP A 391 -23.70 -2.23 -0.55
CA ASP A 391 -23.48 -0.80 -0.75
C ASP A 391 -22.14 -0.36 -0.17
N GLY A 392 -21.82 -0.79 1.05
CA GLY A 392 -20.55 -0.54 1.69
C GLY A 392 -19.39 -1.10 0.89
N PHE A 393 -19.50 -2.36 0.44
CA PHE A 393 -18.50 -3.01 -0.39
C PHE A 393 -18.28 -2.24 -1.71
N ALA A 394 -19.34 -1.86 -2.40
CA ALA A 394 -19.27 -1.11 -3.66
C ALA A 394 -18.62 0.27 -3.47
N GLU A 395 -19.03 1.02 -2.43
CA GLU A 395 -18.44 2.33 -2.11
C GLU A 395 -16.95 2.23 -1.77
N GLY A 396 -16.56 1.22 -0.99
CA GLY A 396 -15.17 0.99 -0.61
C GLY A 396 -14.31 0.55 -1.79
N SER A 397 -14.81 -0.39 -2.61
CA SER A 397 -14.16 -0.83 -3.85
C SER A 397 -13.93 0.33 -4.82
N LYS A 398 -14.90 1.24 -4.96
CA LYS A 398 -14.77 2.45 -5.79
C LYS A 398 -13.60 3.34 -5.33
N LYS A 399 -13.34 3.44 -4.02
CA LYS A 399 -12.20 4.21 -3.48
C LYS A 399 -10.86 3.53 -3.80
N ALA A 400 -10.84 2.21 -3.93
CA ALA A 400 -9.67 1.42 -4.25
C ALA A 400 -9.39 1.28 -5.75
N LEU A 401 -10.29 1.73 -6.63
CA LEU A 401 -10.10 1.62 -8.09
C LEU A 401 -8.83 2.32 -8.58
N LEU A 402 -8.50 3.50 -8.04
CA LEU A 402 -7.30 4.23 -8.47
C LEU A 402 -6.01 3.49 -8.08
N PRO A 403 -5.79 3.06 -6.83
CA PRO A 403 -4.65 2.20 -6.49
C PRO A 403 -4.59 0.90 -7.32
N ALA A 404 -5.72 0.24 -7.55
CA ALA A 404 -5.78 -0.98 -8.36
C ALA A 404 -5.41 -0.73 -9.83
N PHE A 405 -5.86 0.38 -10.42
CA PHE A 405 -5.49 0.77 -11.76
C PHE A 405 -4.00 1.12 -11.86
N VAL A 406 -3.46 1.82 -10.86
CA VAL A 406 -2.02 2.11 -10.80
C VAL A 406 -1.20 0.81 -10.69
N ALA A 407 -1.67 -0.19 -9.93
CA ALA A 407 -1.05 -1.51 -9.86
C ALA A 407 -1.00 -2.19 -11.23
N LEU A 408 -2.11 -2.15 -11.98
CA LEU A 408 -2.17 -2.70 -13.34
C LEU A 408 -1.16 -2.01 -14.26
N LEU A 409 -1.02 -0.68 -14.19
CA LEU A 409 -0.04 0.06 -14.99
C LEU A 409 1.40 -0.32 -14.63
N VAL A 410 1.70 -0.52 -13.35
CA VAL A 410 3.03 -0.99 -12.91
C VAL A 410 3.35 -2.35 -13.52
N TYR A 411 2.41 -3.29 -13.47
CA TYR A 411 2.59 -4.61 -14.10
C TYR A 411 2.62 -4.54 -15.63
N THR A 412 1.95 -3.55 -16.23
CA THR A 412 2.13 -3.29 -17.67
C THR A 412 3.58 -2.91 -17.99
N GLY A 413 4.22 -2.11 -17.12
CA GLY A 413 5.66 -1.82 -17.23
C GLY A 413 6.51 -3.08 -17.16
N LEU A 414 6.18 -4.02 -16.27
CA LEU A 414 6.84 -5.34 -16.19
C LEU A 414 6.69 -6.13 -17.49
N VAL A 415 5.49 -6.17 -18.07
CA VAL A 415 5.24 -6.85 -19.36
C VAL A 415 6.10 -6.23 -20.47
N ILE A 416 6.21 -4.88 -20.52
CA ILE A 416 7.04 -4.19 -21.50
C ILE A 416 8.49 -4.67 -21.42
N VAL A 417 9.10 -4.61 -20.23
CA VAL A 417 10.53 -4.97 -20.08
C VAL A 417 10.77 -6.49 -20.23
N THR A 418 9.75 -7.32 -20.03
CA THR A 418 9.85 -8.76 -20.23
C THR A 418 9.81 -9.14 -21.72
N TYR A 419 8.92 -8.52 -22.50
CA TYR A 419 8.79 -8.81 -23.93
C TYR A 419 9.80 -8.05 -24.78
N HIS A 420 10.35 -6.95 -24.27
CA HIS A 420 11.37 -6.14 -24.93
C HIS A 420 12.59 -5.97 -23.99
N PRO A 421 13.41 -6.99 -23.80
CA PRO A 421 14.44 -7.05 -22.75
C PRO A 421 15.68 -6.25 -23.12
N PHE A 422 15.59 -4.92 -23.11
CA PHE A 422 16.71 -3.99 -23.36
C PHE A 422 17.63 -3.84 -22.14
N GLN A 423 17.16 -4.17 -20.93
CA GLN A 423 17.86 -3.89 -19.67
C GLN A 423 19.19 -4.61 -19.55
N LEU A 424 19.32 -5.84 -20.10
CA LEU A 424 20.55 -6.63 -20.01
C LEU A 424 21.74 -5.96 -20.72
N VAL A 425 21.48 -5.21 -21.80
CA VAL A 425 22.51 -4.42 -22.49
C VAL A 425 23.09 -3.35 -21.57
N ILE A 426 22.22 -2.71 -20.77
CA ILE A 426 22.63 -1.70 -19.79
C ILE A 426 23.49 -2.36 -18.70
N TYR A 427 23.03 -3.51 -18.16
CA TYR A 427 23.76 -4.22 -17.11
C TYR A 427 25.14 -4.67 -17.58
N LYS A 428 25.23 -5.24 -18.79
CA LYS A 428 26.51 -5.62 -19.41
C LYS A 428 27.48 -4.46 -19.48
N ASN A 429 27.04 -3.31 -19.98
CA ASN A 429 27.90 -2.15 -20.13
C ASN A 429 28.42 -1.65 -18.77
N ILE A 430 27.56 -1.59 -17.74
CA ILE A 430 27.97 -1.08 -16.43
C ILE A 430 28.87 -2.07 -15.70
N LEU A 431 28.55 -3.38 -15.71
CA LEU A 431 29.41 -4.40 -15.10
C LEU A 431 30.78 -4.50 -15.79
N GLY A 432 30.85 -4.11 -17.06
CA GLY A 432 32.10 -4.06 -17.82
C GLY A 432 33.03 -2.87 -17.54
N TRP A 433 32.58 -1.88 -16.71
CA TRP A 433 33.42 -0.71 -16.39
C TRP A 433 34.68 -1.09 -15.60
N PHE A 434 34.60 -2.12 -14.78
CA PHE A 434 35.74 -2.64 -14.00
C PHE A 434 35.89 -4.14 -14.21
N LYS A 435 37.10 -4.64 -14.11
CA LYS A 435 37.35 -6.09 -14.14
C LYS A 435 37.02 -6.70 -12.78
N GLY A 436 36.24 -7.77 -12.79
CA GLY A 436 35.86 -8.49 -11.57
C GLY A 436 34.76 -7.80 -10.75
N PHE A 437 34.56 -8.25 -9.53
CA PHE A 437 33.55 -7.73 -8.62
C PHE A 437 33.88 -6.29 -8.18
N ASN A 438 32.86 -5.42 -8.24
CA ASN A 438 32.97 -4.05 -7.78
C ASN A 438 31.66 -3.57 -7.17
N ILE A 439 31.71 -3.04 -5.93
CA ILE A 439 30.54 -2.58 -5.17
C ILE A 439 29.76 -1.53 -5.94
N ALA A 440 30.43 -0.55 -6.55
CA ALA A 440 29.76 0.57 -7.22
C ALA A 440 28.95 0.10 -8.44
N THR A 441 29.57 -0.70 -9.32
CA THR A 441 28.87 -1.22 -10.52
C THR A 441 27.75 -2.18 -10.14
N THR A 442 27.95 -3.06 -9.16
CA THR A 442 26.92 -3.97 -8.66
C THR A 442 25.75 -3.18 -8.06
N SER A 443 26.02 -2.14 -7.25
CA SER A 443 24.97 -1.28 -6.68
C SER A 443 24.19 -0.52 -7.75
N ILE A 444 24.86 0.06 -8.75
CA ILE A 444 24.22 0.79 -9.85
C ILE A 444 23.32 -0.16 -10.65
N VAL A 445 23.80 -1.35 -10.97
CA VAL A 445 23.01 -2.35 -11.71
C VAL A 445 21.81 -2.82 -10.88
N ALA A 446 21.99 -3.07 -9.59
CA ALA A 446 20.89 -3.43 -8.69
C ALA A 446 19.80 -2.34 -8.62
N ILE A 447 20.19 -1.06 -8.54
CA ILE A 447 19.25 0.09 -8.56
C ILE A 447 18.52 0.15 -9.91
N LEU A 448 19.23 0.05 -11.02
CA LEU A 448 18.61 0.13 -12.35
C LEU A 448 17.67 -1.05 -12.62
N ALA A 449 18.07 -2.27 -12.25
CA ALA A 449 17.20 -3.44 -12.37
C ALA A 449 15.89 -3.24 -11.60
N SER A 450 15.99 -2.67 -10.40
CA SER A 450 14.85 -2.37 -9.54
C SER A 450 14.00 -1.18 -10.02
N LEU A 451 14.58 -0.25 -10.78
CA LEU A 451 13.82 0.84 -11.43
C LEU A 451 13.01 0.35 -12.62
N PHE A 452 13.52 -0.63 -13.35
CA PHE A 452 12.80 -1.22 -14.48
C PHE A 452 11.68 -2.14 -14.03
N ASN A 453 11.81 -2.77 -12.87
CA ASN A 453 10.92 -3.80 -12.42
C ASN A 453 10.77 -3.76 -10.89
N ALA A 454 9.53 -3.78 -10.40
CA ALA A 454 9.26 -3.69 -8.96
C ALA A 454 9.07 -5.04 -8.27
N ASP A 455 8.92 -6.11 -9.02
CA ASP A 455 8.83 -7.46 -8.46
C ASP A 455 10.23 -8.02 -8.25
N ALA A 456 10.56 -8.40 -7.00
CA ALA A 456 11.89 -8.87 -6.61
C ALA A 456 12.34 -10.07 -7.44
N SER A 457 11.44 -11.04 -7.67
CA SER A 457 11.77 -12.25 -8.42
C SER A 457 12.17 -11.93 -9.86
N TYR A 458 11.40 -11.06 -10.53
CA TYR A 458 11.74 -10.63 -11.90
C TYR A 458 12.99 -9.77 -11.96
N VAL A 459 13.23 -8.90 -10.95
CA VAL A 459 14.47 -8.12 -10.86
C VAL A 459 15.67 -9.06 -10.83
N PHE A 460 15.67 -10.02 -9.91
CA PHE A 460 16.83 -10.90 -9.73
C PHE A 460 16.99 -11.88 -10.89
N GLN A 461 15.91 -12.42 -11.44
CA GLN A 461 15.96 -13.25 -12.66
C GLN A 461 16.53 -12.49 -13.87
N SER A 462 16.33 -11.18 -13.96
CA SER A 462 16.81 -10.37 -15.07
C SER A 462 18.31 -10.06 -15.01
N VAL A 463 18.90 -10.03 -13.80
CA VAL A 463 20.27 -9.53 -13.62
C VAL A 463 21.25 -10.58 -13.12
N VAL A 464 20.85 -11.46 -12.20
CA VAL A 464 21.78 -12.37 -11.51
C VAL A 464 22.41 -13.41 -12.44
N PRO A 465 21.69 -14.03 -13.37
CA PRO A 465 22.30 -15.01 -14.29
C PRO A 465 23.44 -14.42 -15.12
N TYR A 466 23.29 -13.18 -15.58
CA TYR A 466 24.37 -12.49 -16.28
C TYR A 466 25.47 -12.05 -15.31
N PHE A 467 25.12 -11.54 -14.12
CA PHE A 467 26.10 -11.15 -13.10
C PHE A 467 27.03 -12.31 -12.75
N THR A 468 26.51 -13.52 -12.50
CA THR A 468 27.31 -14.71 -12.16
C THR A 468 28.17 -15.20 -13.33
N SER A 469 27.80 -14.91 -14.56
CA SER A 469 28.61 -15.23 -15.74
C SER A 469 29.86 -14.36 -15.89
N VAL A 470 29.80 -13.11 -15.36
CA VAL A 470 30.88 -12.14 -15.42
C VAL A 470 31.73 -12.16 -14.14
N ILE A 471 31.09 -12.32 -13.01
CA ILE A 471 31.72 -12.41 -11.68
C ILE A 471 31.74 -13.90 -11.28
N THR A 472 32.84 -14.55 -11.59
CA THR A 472 32.99 -16.00 -11.40
C THR A 472 33.51 -16.40 -10.02
N ASN A 473 34.06 -15.45 -9.24
CA ASN A 473 34.48 -15.73 -7.86
C ASN A 473 33.26 -15.80 -6.93
N VAL A 474 32.93 -17.00 -6.47
CA VAL A 474 31.78 -17.29 -5.61
C VAL A 474 31.87 -16.65 -4.22
N ASP A 475 33.10 -16.32 -3.74
CA ASP A 475 33.29 -15.66 -2.45
C ASP A 475 32.59 -14.27 -2.42
N ASN A 476 32.42 -13.65 -3.58
CA ASN A 476 31.72 -12.36 -3.70
C ASN A 476 30.19 -12.48 -3.70
N TYR A 477 29.63 -13.70 -3.79
CA TYR A 477 28.18 -13.86 -3.98
C TYR A 477 27.38 -13.48 -2.75
N SER A 478 27.87 -13.75 -1.54
CA SER A 478 27.22 -13.31 -0.30
C SER A 478 27.09 -11.78 -0.23
N ILE A 479 28.18 -11.07 -0.54
CA ILE A 479 28.20 -9.60 -0.56
C ILE A 479 27.30 -9.06 -1.68
N ALA A 480 27.40 -9.66 -2.88
CA ALA A 480 26.54 -9.30 -4.01
C ALA A 480 25.06 -9.49 -3.67
N GLY A 481 24.71 -10.59 -2.99
CA GLY A 481 23.35 -10.85 -2.51
C GLY A 481 22.84 -9.75 -1.58
N ILE A 482 23.65 -9.31 -0.61
CA ILE A 482 23.32 -8.17 0.26
C ILE A 482 23.13 -6.89 -0.54
N ILE A 483 24.02 -6.61 -1.51
CA ILE A 483 23.94 -5.41 -2.35
C ILE A 483 22.64 -5.43 -3.19
N PHE A 484 22.34 -6.54 -3.88
CA PHE A 484 21.14 -6.67 -4.70
C PHE A 484 19.87 -6.46 -3.86
N GLN A 485 19.78 -7.14 -2.70
CA GLN A 485 18.66 -7.03 -1.79
C GLN A 485 18.49 -5.60 -1.25
N ALA A 486 19.56 -5.01 -0.70
CA ALA A 486 19.50 -3.71 -0.07
C ALA A 486 19.20 -2.59 -1.08
N MET A 487 19.81 -2.62 -2.26
CA MET A 487 19.56 -1.64 -3.33
C MET A 487 18.18 -1.80 -3.94
N TYR A 488 17.64 -3.02 -4.03
CA TYR A 488 16.25 -3.25 -4.38
C TYR A 488 15.31 -2.52 -3.39
N GLY A 489 15.43 -2.79 -2.09
CA GLY A 489 14.60 -2.15 -1.08
C GLY A 489 14.74 -0.62 -1.06
N LEU A 490 15.96 -0.09 -1.21
CA LEU A 490 16.22 1.34 -1.30
C LEU A 490 15.51 1.97 -2.51
N THR A 491 15.55 1.29 -3.65
CA THR A 491 14.91 1.76 -4.89
C THR A 491 13.39 1.79 -4.76
N MET A 492 12.80 0.90 -3.95
CA MET A 492 11.34 0.90 -3.70
C MET A 492 10.84 2.17 -3.00
N LEU A 493 11.70 2.98 -2.39
CA LEU A 493 11.35 4.30 -1.87
C LEU A 493 11.07 5.35 -2.95
N ILE A 494 11.63 5.17 -4.15
CA ILE A 494 11.59 6.19 -5.21
C ILE A 494 11.12 5.68 -6.57
N ALA A 495 11.13 4.38 -6.82
CA ALA A 495 10.81 3.86 -8.15
C ALA A 495 9.33 4.12 -8.51
N PRO A 496 9.03 4.71 -9.68
CA PRO A 496 7.67 4.81 -10.17
C PRO A 496 7.02 3.46 -10.47
N THR A 497 7.83 2.42 -10.59
CA THR A 497 7.42 1.02 -10.73
C THR A 497 7.15 0.35 -9.39
N SER A 498 7.53 0.96 -8.25
CA SER A 498 7.28 0.41 -6.92
C SER A 498 5.80 0.40 -6.58
N LEU A 499 5.18 -0.77 -6.59
CA LEU A 499 3.76 -0.94 -6.28
C LEU A 499 3.42 -0.47 -4.86
N ILE A 500 4.31 -0.71 -3.89
CA ILE A 500 4.18 -0.21 -2.52
C ILE A 500 4.08 1.31 -2.52
N LEU A 501 5.03 1.98 -3.19
CA LEU A 501 5.09 3.44 -3.23
C LEU A 501 3.88 4.03 -3.95
N VAL A 502 3.68 3.68 -5.23
CA VAL A 502 2.65 4.32 -6.03
C VAL A 502 1.23 3.93 -5.60
N GLY A 503 1.06 2.70 -5.08
CA GLY A 503 -0.19 2.24 -4.50
C GLY A 503 -0.59 3.06 -3.27
N ILE A 504 0.31 3.20 -2.30
CA ILE A 504 0.06 3.97 -1.07
C ILE A 504 -0.11 5.47 -1.36
N LEU A 505 0.76 6.07 -2.20
CA LEU A 505 0.62 7.48 -2.55
C LEU A 505 -0.69 7.76 -3.30
N SER A 506 -1.14 6.85 -4.16
CA SER A 506 -2.43 6.99 -4.87
C SER A 506 -3.61 6.90 -3.90
N TYR A 507 -3.57 5.99 -2.92
CA TYR A 507 -4.56 5.85 -1.87
C TYR A 507 -4.64 7.11 -0.98
N LEU A 508 -3.48 7.62 -0.56
CA LEU A 508 -3.37 8.84 0.26
C LEU A 508 -3.64 10.13 -0.53
N LYS A 509 -3.69 10.07 -1.86
CA LYS A 509 -3.74 11.23 -2.76
C LYS A 509 -2.57 12.20 -2.55
N VAL A 510 -1.39 11.68 -2.19
CA VAL A 510 -0.14 12.43 -2.05
C VAL A 510 0.57 12.51 -3.40
N SER A 511 1.11 13.67 -3.74
CA SER A 511 1.82 13.83 -5.01
C SER A 511 3.22 13.21 -4.95
N TYR A 512 3.66 12.60 -6.07
CA TYR A 512 5.00 12.00 -6.17
C TYR A 512 6.12 13.04 -5.94
N LYS A 513 5.94 14.28 -6.41
CA LYS A 513 6.88 15.38 -6.19
C LYS A 513 7.01 15.75 -4.72
N GLU A 514 5.91 15.77 -4.00
CA GLU A 514 5.87 16.06 -2.55
C GLU A 514 6.56 14.95 -1.76
N TRP A 515 6.29 13.69 -2.12
CA TRP A 515 6.98 12.53 -1.56
C TRP A 515 8.49 12.62 -1.76
N LEU A 516 8.97 12.84 -2.98
CA LEU A 516 10.39 12.95 -3.26
C LEU A 516 11.07 14.08 -2.48
N LYS A 517 10.40 15.22 -2.31
CA LYS A 517 10.91 16.33 -1.48
C LYS A 517 11.03 15.96 0.00
N THR A 518 10.21 15.04 0.47
CA THR A 518 10.23 14.61 1.86
C THR A 518 11.27 13.53 2.11
N ILE A 519 11.34 12.53 1.20
CA ILE A 519 12.12 11.31 1.42
C ILE A 519 13.60 11.44 1.06
N TRP A 520 13.99 12.44 0.25
CA TRP A 520 15.35 12.53 -0.33
C TRP A 520 16.48 12.48 0.71
N LYS A 521 16.25 13.05 1.88
CA LYS A 521 17.24 13.05 2.97
C LYS A 521 17.43 11.65 3.55
N LEU A 522 16.33 10.97 3.87
CA LEU A 522 16.36 9.58 4.32
C LEU A 522 16.99 8.65 3.27
N LEU A 523 16.65 8.87 1.99
CA LEU A 523 17.22 8.12 0.88
C LEU A 523 18.76 8.25 0.82
N LEU A 524 19.27 9.48 0.96
CA LEU A 524 20.69 9.76 0.95
C LEU A 524 21.39 9.15 2.17
N GLU A 525 20.81 9.30 3.36
CA GLU A 525 21.33 8.71 4.61
C GLU A 525 21.44 7.18 4.48
N LEU A 526 20.37 6.51 4.03
CA LEU A 526 20.37 5.07 3.80
C LEU A 526 21.41 4.66 2.76
N PHE A 527 21.48 5.35 1.63
CA PHE A 527 22.44 5.04 0.56
C PHE A 527 23.88 5.10 1.05
N ILE A 528 24.26 6.18 1.74
CA ILE A 528 25.61 6.35 2.27
C ILE A 528 25.96 5.25 3.28
N ILE A 529 25.04 4.96 4.22
CA ILE A 529 25.26 3.94 5.25
C ILE A 529 25.39 2.56 4.62
N LEU A 530 24.55 2.23 3.63
CA LEU A 530 24.66 0.96 2.91
C LEU A 530 26.00 0.82 2.20
N LEU A 531 26.48 1.87 1.51
CA LEU A 531 27.81 1.83 0.88
C LEU A 531 28.94 1.63 1.89
N ILE A 532 28.84 2.25 3.08
CA ILE A 532 29.83 2.04 4.16
C ILE A 532 29.79 0.58 4.62
N ILE A 533 28.61 0.00 4.84
CA ILE A 533 28.47 -1.40 5.23
C ILE A 533 29.06 -2.32 4.16
N PHE A 534 28.77 -2.09 2.88
CA PHE A 534 29.33 -2.89 1.78
C PHE A 534 30.84 -2.81 1.70
N MET A 535 31.44 -1.62 1.92
CA MET A 535 32.88 -1.46 1.99
C MET A 535 33.49 -2.24 3.15
N ILE A 536 32.87 -2.20 4.33
CA ILE A 536 33.33 -2.96 5.48
C ILE A 536 33.32 -4.46 5.18
N LEU A 537 32.24 -4.97 4.56
CA LEU A 537 32.11 -6.39 4.23
C LEU A 537 33.15 -6.89 3.23
N THR A 538 33.69 -6.02 2.38
CA THR A 538 34.77 -6.40 1.45
C THR A 538 36.17 -6.38 2.09
N LEU A 539 36.30 -5.84 3.30
CA LEU A 539 37.56 -5.79 4.05
C LEU A 539 37.69 -6.95 5.04
N ILE A 540 36.59 -7.61 5.37
CA ILE A 540 36.53 -8.77 6.26
C ILE A 540 36.57 -10.06 5.45
#